data_f1d16bfb75ae841632f0a1708deea02c
#
_entry.id   f1d16bfb75ae841632f0a1708deea02c
#
_cell.length_a   1.000
_cell.length_b   1.000
_cell.length_c   1.000
_cell.angle_alpha   90.00
_cell.angle_beta   90.00
_cell.angle_gamma   90.00
#
_symmetry.space_group_name_H-M   'P 1'
#
loop_
_entity.id
_entity.type
_entity.pdbx_description
1 polymer ?
#
loop_
_entity_poly.entity_id
_entity_poly.type
_entity_poly.pdbx_seq_one_letter_code
_entity_poly.pdbx_strand_id
1 'polypeptide(L)'
;MDGDTGEELYSYNGDVARVPASMTKVLTAYIIYQELEAGNLTLDTPVKVSHNAAVKSRDANYPTAVPLTEGATYTVDTLLHLIMIPSASASCIVMAEHISGSESAFVARMNQTVRDLGLNATYFNCHGAQPNYITPRSQAVLTKIFIDTYPDILRITSKSGFSFNGTYYNNTNHLLNTMAPYEGLDGFKTGTIAEAGYCVTTTAVRNGRRVIAVVMKSTSDAQRFADSCQLLDYGFEQIRLRDASRAATGVSITAQPDSVRPYQPVYFQMQLSGVSAPYSAKAQWYVNGEAVSGYGNDNFQAAANKTSTLNYTLRELTGDTLNVSFVLTMPDGTEKRTETTVPVEQRPVEYTGSLNIQSAAVYPGKTLTVTADITGENGISRVQLPAGWQLDGEDIAGYTNAKFTILNDTAHSQYQMRIPADAAPGVHTLSFYVGGADSTGSKQLVLSAEIEIVSPDSSEADANHPETPAPDSAEQAA
;
A
#
# COMPACT_ATOMS: atom_id res chain seq x y z
N MET A 1 -18.62 9.48 0.84
CA MET A 1 -17.19 9.48 0.44
C MET A 1 -16.65 10.89 0.54
N ASP A 2 -15.48 11.08 1.11
CA ASP A 2 -14.70 12.32 1.00
C ASP A 2 -14.25 12.46 -0.46
N GLY A 3 -14.71 13.51 -1.14
CA GLY A 3 -14.46 13.71 -2.56
C GLY A 3 -13.00 14.08 -2.86
N ASP A 4 -12.27 14.62 -1.90
CA ASP A 4 -10.87 15.04 -2.09
C ASP A 4 -9.92 13.85 -1.89
N THR A 5 -10.13 13.06 -0.82
CA THR A 5 -9.23 11.96 -0.46
C THR A 5 -9.67 10.59 -0.99
N GLY A 6 -10.96 10.41 -1.32
CA GLY A 6 -11.56 9.11 -1.65
C GLY A 6 -11.89 8.25 -0.43
N GLU A 7 -11.67 8.76 0.79
CA GLU A 7 -11.94 8.02 2.01
C GLU A 7 -13.45 7.79 2.19
N GLU A 8 -13.82 6.56 2.55
CA GLU A 8 -15.20 6.23 2.86
C GLU A 8 -15.59 6.81 4.23
N LEU A 9 -16.60 7.67 4.26
CA LEU A 9 -17.10 8.31 5.48
C LEU A 9 -18.21 7.51 6.13
N TYR A 10 -19.03 6.84 5.29
CA TYR A 10 -20.12 5.97 5.71
C TYR A 10 -20.44 4.96 4.61
N SER A 11 -20.83 3.74 4.98
CA SER A 11 -21.32 2.72 4.05
C SER A 11 -22.39 1.85 4.69
N TYR A 12 -23.46 1.65 3.92
CA TYR A 12 -24.49 0.65 4.20
C TYR A 12 -24.78 -0.12 2.92
N ASN A 13 -24.47 -1.42 2.92
CA ASN A 13 -24.57 -2.27 1.74
C ASN A 13 -23.77 -1.74 0.53
N GLY A 14 -22.64 -1.07 0.76
CA GLY A 14 -21.85 -0.39 -0.25
C GLY A 14 -21.31 -1.30 -1.35
N ASP A 15 -21.16 -2.59 -1.08
CA ASP A 15 -20.65 -3.60 -2.02
C ASP A 15 -21.73 -4.50 -2.63
N VAL A 16 -23.01 -4.24 -2.30
CA VAL A 16 -24.14 -4.98 -2.90
C VAL A 16 -24.49 -4.37 -4.25
N ALA A 17 -24.32 -5.15 -5.31
CA ALA A 17 -24.68 -4.72 -6.66
C ALA A 17 -26.18 -4.41 -6.76
N ARG A 18 -26.50 -3.27 -7.35
CA ARG A 18 -27.88 -2.78 -7.52
C ARG A 18 -28.06 -2.21 -8.92
N VAL A 19 -29.31 -2.08 -9.33
CA VAL A 19 -29.69 -1.44 -10.58
C VAL A 19 -29.54 0.08 -10.43
N PRO A 20 -28.67 0.76 -11.21
CA PRO A 20 -28.44 2.20 -11.11
C PRO A 20 -29.49 3.04 -11.85
N ALA A 21 -30.29 2.42 -12.72
CA ALA A 21 -31.11 3.15 -13.70
C ALA A 21 -30.27 4.20 -14.45
N SER A 22 -30.77 5.41 -14.61
CA SER A 22 -30.09 6.49 -15.35
C SER A 22 -28.79 7.01 -14.71
N MET A 23 -28.37 6.53 -13.51
CA MET A 23 -27.00 6.78 -13.05
C MET A 23 -25.95 6.09 -13.93
N THR A 24 -26.35 5.10 -14.75
CA THR A 24 -25.56 4.54 -15.88
C THR A 24 -24.92 5.63 -16.74
N LYS A 25 -25.61 6.74 -16.94
CA LYS A 25 -25.19 7.85 -17.80
C LYS A 25 -23.93 8.57 -17.31
N VAL A 26 -23.56 8.35 -16.05
CA VAL A 26 -22.29 8.84 -15.50
C VAL A 26 -21.12 8.22 -16.27
N LEU A 27 -21.14 6.89 -16.49
CA LEU A 27 -20.08 6.22 -17.26
C LEU A 27 -20.17 6.59 -18.75
N THR A 28 -21.36 6.73 -19.30
CA THR A 28 -21.53 7.17 -20.69
C THR A 28 -20.90 8.55 -20.91
N ALA A 29 -21.18 9.50 -20.02
CA ALA A 29 -20.61 10.84 -20.08
C ALA A 29 -19.08 10.80 -19.84
N TYR A 30 -18.59 9.97 -18.93
CA TYR A 30 -17.15 9.78 -18.69
C TYR A 30 -16.42 9.33 -19.96
N ILE A 31 -16.97 8.36 -20.70
CA ILE A 31 -16.38 7.88 -21.96
C ILE A 31 -16.41 8.99 -23.03
N ILE A 32 -17.46 9.81 -23.08
CA ILE A 32 -17.50 10.97 -23.99
C ILE A 32 -16.36 11.96 -23.66
N TYR A 33 -16.10 12.21 -22.38
CA TYR A 33 -14.98 13.06 -21.95
C TYR A 33 -13.62 12.43 -22.28
N GLN A 34 -13.46 11.11 -22.23
CA GLN A 34 -12.25 10.45 -22.72
C GLN A 34 -12.01 10.71 -24.22
N GLU A 35 -13.07 10.73 -25.02
CA GLU A 35 -12.96 11.04 -26.47
C GLU A 35 -12.61 12.54 -26.70
N LEU A 36 -13.12 13.44 -25.84
CA LEU A 36 -12.76 14.85 -25.88
C LEU A 36 -11.28 15.04 -25.52
N GLU A 37 -10.79 14.37 -24.49
CA GLU A 37 -9.38 14.42 -24.06
C GLU A 37 -8.44 13.86 -25.12
N ALA A 38 -8.85 12.73 -25.76
CA ALA A 38 -8.07 12.10 -26.83
C ALA A 38 -8.06 12.93 -28.14
N GLY A 39 -8.84 14.02 -28.21
CA GLY A 39 -8.96 14.86 -29.40
C GLY A 39 -9.79 14.21 -30.56
N ASN A 40 -10.46 13.09 -30.30
CA ASN A 40 -11.35 12.44 -31.25
C ASN A 40 -12.66 13.23 -31.43
N LEU A 41 -13.05 13.97 -30.40
CA LEU A 41 -14.22 14.85 -30.37
C LEU A 41 -13.81 16.24 -29.85
N THR A 42 -14.65 17.22 -30.20
CA THR A 42 -14.72 18.53 -29.52
C THR A 42 -16.15 18.76 -29.04
N LEU A 43 -16.35 19.71 -28.14
CA LEU A 43 -17.71 20.07 -27.69
C LEU A 43 -18.61 20.53 -28.85
N ASP A 44 -18.02 21.12 -29.90
CA ASP A 44 -18.71 21.59 -31.09
C ASP A 44 -18.85 20.52 -32.19
N THR A 45 -18.27 19.31 -32.01
CA THR A 45 -18.38 18.23 -32.98
C THR A 45 -19.85 17.94 -33.27
N PRO A 46 -20.30 18.02 -34.57
CA PRO A 46 -21.67 17.75 -34.94
C PRO A 46 -21.92 16.25 -35.00
N VAL A 47 -22.94 15.77 -34.30
CA VAL A 47 -23.33 14.37 -34.24
C VAL A 47 -24.73 14.19 -34.85
N LYS A 48 -24.82 13.33 -35.84
CA LYS A 48 -26.08 13.08 -36.56
C LYS A 48 -26.94 12.07 -35.80
N VAL A 49 -28.23 12.38 -35.68
CA VAL A 49 -29.23 11.48 -35.10
C VAL A 49 -29.61 10.39 -36.06
N SER A 50 -29.45 9.13 -35.66
CA SER A 50 -29.90 7.96 -36.42
C SER A 50 -31.42 7.78 -36.36
N HIS A 51 -31.96 6.97 -37.28
CA HIS A 51 -33.35 6.53 -37.21
C HIS A 51 -33.69 5.86 -35.89
N ASN A 52 -32.86 4.94 -35.40
CA ASN A 52 -33.02 4.23 -34.16
C ASN A 52 -33.13 5.20 -32.94
N ALA A 53 -32.18 6.11 -32.82
CA ALA A 53 -32.19 7.10 -31.73
C ALA A 53 -33.43 8.03 -31.82
N ALA A 54 -33.85 8.45 -33.01
CA ALA A 54 -35.03 9.29 -33.19
C ALA A 54 -36.31 8.57 -32.77
N VAL A 55 -36.47 7.29 -33.12
CA VAL A 55 -37.61 6.45 -32.69
C VAL A 55 -37.59 6.29 -31.17
N LYS A 56 -36.45 5.91 -30.58
CA LYS A 56 -36.29 5.74 -29.13
C LYS A 56 -36.51 7.03 -28.35
N SER A 57 -36.22 8.19 -28.93
CA SER A 57 -36.45 9.49 -28.26
C SER A 57 -37.93 9.82 -28.00
N ARG A 58 -38.87 9.11 -28.66
CA ARG A 58 -40.31 9.27 -28.54
C ARG A 58 -41.02 8.05 -27.93
N ASP A 59 -40.26 6.99 -27.63
CA ASP A 59 -40.78 5.77 -27.04
C ASP A 59 -41.20 6.02 -25.56
N ALA A 60 -42.47 5.83 -25.28
CA ALA A 60 -42.99 6.01 -23.92
C ALA A 60 -42.40 5.04 -22.86
N ASN A 61 -41.82 3.93 -23.30
CA ASN A 61 -41.11 2.97 -22.45
C ASN A 61 -39.70 3.44 -22.08
N TYR A 62 -39.19 4.49 -22.74
CA TYR A 62 -37.93 5.11 -22.38
C TYR A 62 -38.20 6.28 -21.42
N PRO A 63 -37.81 6.18 -20.16
CA PRO A 63 -37.96 7.29 -19.22
C PRO A 63 -37.26 8.54 -19.75
N THR A 64 -37.88 9.71 -19.51
CA THR A 64 -37.39 11.02 -19.98
C THR A 64 -37.24 11.12 -21.51
N ALA A 65 -38.36 11.13 -22.18
CA ALA A 65 -38.40 11.39 -23.64
C ALA A 65 -38.07 12.86 -23.93
N VAL A 66 -36.92 13.09 -24.55
CA VAL A 66 -36.58 14.35 -25.19
C VAL A 66 -36.56 14.06 -26.71
N PRO A 67 -37.56 14.55 -27.46
CA PRO A 67 -37.68 14.23 -28.89
C PRO A 67 -36.47 14.71 -29.68
N LEU A 68 -35.85 13.80 -30.38
CA LEU A 68 -34.77 14.06 -31.36
C LEU A 68 -35.31 13.88 -32.79
N THR A 69 -34.82 14.71 -33.71
CA THR A 69 -35.25 14.62 -35.13
C THR A 69 -34.25 13.74 -35.89
N GLU A 70 -34.75 12.73 -36.60
CA GLU A 70 -33.93 11.89 -37.48
C GLU A 70 -33.17 12.74 -38.48
N GLY A 71 -31.89 12.45 -38.67
CA GLY A 71 -31.03 13.15 -39.60
C GLY A 71 -30.57 14.54 -39.12
N ALA A 72 -31.20 15.10 -38.07
CA ALA A 72 -30.73 16.34 -37.46
C ALA A 72 -29.34 16.14 -36.80
N THR A 73 -28.62 17.23 -36.69
CA THR A 73 -27.27 17.26 -36.11
C THR A 73 -27.28 18.12 -34.82
N TYR A 74 -26.72 17.57 -33.74
CA TYR A 74 -26.55 18.28 -32.49
C TYR A 74 -25.07 18.21 -32.07
N THR A 75 -24.59 19.22 -31.39
CA THR A 75 -23.22 19.22 -30.86
C THR A 75 -23.06 18.25 -29.71
N VAL A 76 -21.83 17.78 -29.48
CA VAL A 76 -21.48 16.93 -28.31
C VAL A 76 -21.88 17.67 -27.01
N ASP A 77 -21.65 18.97 -26.89
CA ASP A 77 -22.06 19.79 -25.72
C ASP A 77 -23.59 19.71 -25.49
N THR A 78 -24.38 19.89 -26.55
CA THR A 78 -25.85 19.77 -26.48
C THR A 78 -26.26 18.37 -26.00
N LEU A 79 -25.67 17.32 -26.56
CA LEU A 79 -26.00 15.94 -26.19
C LEU A 79 -25.59 15.62 -24.75
N LEU A 80 -24.44 16.10 -24.27
CA LEU A 80 -24.02 15.98 -22.86
C LEU A 80 -25.03 16.67 -21.92
N HIS A 81 -25.49 17.89 -22.25
CA HIS A 81 -26.54 18.58 -21.48
C HIS A 81 -27.84 17.76 -21.43
N LEU A 82 -28.27 17.19 -22.55
CA LEU A 82 -29.45 16.33 -22.60
C LEU A 82 -29.29 15.03 -21.82
N ILE A 83 -28.10 14.44 -21.83
CA ILE A 83 -27.79 13.22 -21.05
C ILE A 83 -27.82 13.49 -19.55
N MET A 84 -27.21 14.58 -19.09
CA MET A 84 -26.98 14.78 -17.66
C MET A 84 -28.13 15.53 -16.98
N ILE A 85 -28.79 16.47 -17.64
CA ILE A 85 -29.83 17.36 -17.07
C ILE A 85 -31.21 16.67 -17.10
N PRO A 86 -31.90 16.53 -18.27
CA PRO A 86 -33.17 15.85 -18.32
C PRO A 86 -33.05 14.32 -18.36
N SER A 87 -31.82 13.81 -18.39
CA SER A 87 -31.59 12.35 -18.43
C SER A 87 -32.04 11.65 -19.72
N ALA A 88 -31.93 12.32 -20.87
CA ALA A 88 -32.37 11.81 -22.17
C ALA A 88 -31.65 10.53 -22.60
N SER A 89 -32.34 9.39 -22.60
CA SER A 89 -31.77 8.10 -22.93
C SER A 89 -31.35 7.99 -24.40
N ALA A 90 -32.14 8.58 -25.30
CA ALA A 90 -31.83 8.55 -26.75
C ALA A 90 -30.53 9.30 -27.09
N SER A 91 -30.19 10.37 -26.34
CA SER A 91 -28.92 11.09 -26.53
C SER A 91 -27.71 10.22 -26.21
N CYS A 92 -27.83 9.25 -25.28
CA CYS A 92 -26.79 8.25 -25.03
C CYS A 92 -26.60 7.34 -26.25
N ILE A 93 -27.71 6.91 -26.87
CA ILE A 93 -27.67 6.06 -28.08
C ILE A 93 -26.98 6.82 -29.22
N VAL A 94 -27.33 8.09 -29.46
CA VAL A 94 -26.69 8.95 -30.46
C VAL A 94 -25.17 8.98 -30.25
N MET A 95 -24.72 9.22 -29.04
CA MET A 95 -23.28 9.28 -28.74
C MET A 95 -22.62 7.90 -28.85
N ALA A 96 -23.30 6.83 -28.39
CA ALA A 96 -22.78 5.47 -28.47
C ALA A 96 -22.58 5.02 -29.93
N GLU A 97 -23.55 5.29 -30.80
CA GLU A 97 -23.47 4.99 -32.21
C GLU A 97 -22.38 5.83 -32.90
N HIS A 98 -22.22 7.10 -32.54
CA HIS A 98 -21.19 7.97 -33.09
C HIS A 98 -19.77 7.53 -32.73
N ILE A 99 -19.54 7.20 -31.44
CA ILE A 99 -18.22 6.85 -30.90
C ILE A 99 -17.81 5.44 -31.29
N SER A 100 -18.72 4.49 -31.21
CA SER A 100 -18.40 3.05 -31.37
C SER A 100 -19.09 2.36 -32.52
N GLY A 101 -19.85 3.07 -33.36
CA GLY A 101 -20.60 2.54 -34.50
C GLY A 101 -21.90 1.82 -34.11
N SER A 102 -22.06 1.41 -32.82
CA SER A 102 -23.30 0.81 -32.33
C SER A 102 -23.36 0.91 -30.78
N GLU A 103 -24.57 0.81 -30.24
CA GLU A 103 -24.74 0.74 -28.79
C GLU A 103 -24.05 -0.51 -28.19
N SER A 104 -24.11 -1.66 -28.88
CA SER A 104 -23.47 -2.89 -28.37
C SER A 104 -21.95 -2.78 -28.28
N ALA A 105 -21.31 -2.15 -29.27
CA ALA A 105 -19.86 -1.89 -29.23
C ALA A 105 -19.50 -0.88 -28.13
N PHE A 106 -20.34 0.14 -27.92
CA PHE A 106 -20.16 1.09 -26.84
C PHE A 106 -20.32 0.44 -25.44
N VAL A 107 -21.28 -0.47 -25.28
CA VAL A 107 -21.45 -1.26 -24.05
C VAL A 107 -20.23 -2.16 -23.79
N ALA A 108 -19.66 -2.77 -24.81
CA ALA A 108 -18.40 -3.51 -24.65
C ALA A 108 -17.28 -2.60 -24.13
N ARG A 109 -17.17 -1.37 -24.64
CA ARG A 109 -16.24 -0.35 -24.14
C ARG A 109 -16.56 0.06 -22.71
N MET A 110 -17.84 0.28 -22.35
CA MET A 110 -18.24 0.57 -20.96
C MET A 110 -17.75 -0.51 -20.01
N ASN A 111 -17.96 -1.78 -20.35
CA ASN A 111 -17.52 -2.90 -19.52
C ASN A 111 -15.97 -3.04 -19.48
N GLN A 112 -15.26 -2.63 -20.52
CA GLN A 112 -13.79 -2.55 -20.46
C GLN A 112 -13.37 -1.42 -19.54
N THR A 113 -13.92 -0.23 -19.68
CA THR A 113 -13.59 0.94 -18.83
C THR A 113 -13.78 0.64 -17.34
N VAL A 114 -14.86 -0.04 -16.94
CA VAL A 114 -15.05 -0.37 -15.50
C VAL A 114 -14.05 -1.39 -14.99
N ARG A 115 -13.59 -2.33 -15.83
CA ARG A 115 -12.49 -3.23 -15.46
C ARG A 115 -11.18 -2.47 -15.26
N ASP A 116 -10.87 -1.56 -16.18
CA ASP A 116 -9.64 -0.76 -16.14
C ASP A 116 -9.61 0.16 -14.91
N LEU A 117 -10.78 0.66 -14.50
CA LEU A 117 -10.97 1.47 -13.29
C LEU A 117 -11.12 0.64 -12.00
N GLY A 118 -11.12 -0.70 -12.07
CA GLY A 118 -11.29 -1.58 -10.91
C GLY A 118 -12.67 -1.50 -10.26
N LEU A 119 -13.72 -1.14 -11.02
CA LEU A 119 -15.07 -0.96 -10.49
C LEU A 119 -15.90 -2.25 -10.57
N ASN A 120 -16.71 -2.50 -9.55
CA ASN A 120 -17.67 -3.60 -9.54
C ASN A 120 -18.97 -3.16 -10.22
N ALA A 121 -19.04 -3.33 -11.51
CA ALA A 121 -20.18 -2.97 -12.36
C ALA A 121 -20.28 -3.87 -13.59
N THR A 122 -21.51 -3.99 -14.15
CA THR A 122 -21.79 -4.67 -15.42
C THR A 122 -22.88 -3.93 -16.16
N TYR A 123 -22.62 -3.60 -17.41
CA TYR A 123 -23.52 -2.83 -18.26
C TYR A 123 -24.02 -3.65 -19.45
N PHE A 124 -25.29 -3.48 -19.79
CA PHE A 124 -25.99 -4.11 -20.91
C PHE A 124 -26.56 -3.07 -21.90
N ASN A 125 -26.61 -1.82 -21.47
CA ASN A 125 -27.03 -0.67 -22.27
C ASN A 125 -26.34 0.61 -21.79
N CYS A 126 -26.30 1.64 -22.64
CA CYS A 126 -25.58 2.89 -22.35
C CYS A 126 -26.40 3.93 -21.57
N HIS A 127 -27.67 3.71 -21.28
CA HIS A 127 -28.60 4.75 -20.82
C HIS A 127 -29.31 4.42 -19.49
N GLY A 128 -29.40 3.15 -19.09
CA GLY A 128 -30.02 2.71 -17.85
C GLY A 128 -31.56 2.69 -17.85
N ALA A 129 -32.20 2.71 -19.02
CA ALA A 129 -33.65 2.47 -19.14
C ALA A 129 -34.03 1.00 -18.92
N GLN A 130 -33.04 0.12 -18.93
CA GLN A 130 -33.13 -1.28 -18.59
C GLN A 130 -32.04 -1.62 -17.55
N PRO A 131 -32.16 -2.74 -16.79
CA PRO A 131 -31.24 -3.06 -15.74
C PRO A 131 -29.76 -3.15 -16.22
N ASN A 132 -28.89 -2.39 -15.58
CA ASN A 132 -27.46 -2.55 -15.46
C ASN A 132 -27.18 -2.83 -13.98
N TYR A 133 -25.95 -3.11 -13.61
CA TYR A 133 -25.58 -3.36 -12.21
C TYR A 133 -24.31 -2.63 -11.84
N ILE A 134 -24.31 -2.00 -10.67
CA ILE A 134 -23.14 -1.37 -10.06
C ILE A 134 -23.30 -1.36 -8.54
N THR A 135 -22.22 -1.42 -7.79
CA THR A 135 -22.26 -1.23 -6.34
C THR A 135 -22.30 0.27 -5.98
N PRO A 136 -22.96 0.67 -4.88
CA PRO A 136 -22.91 2.05 -4.40
C PRO A 136 -21.48 2.60 -4.25
N ARG A 137 -20.56 1.80 -3.72
CA ARG A 137 -19.15 2.15 -3.60
C ARG A 137 -18.53 2.46 -4.97
N SER A 138 -18.71 1.58 -5.95
CA SER A 138 -18.18 1.79 -7.30
C SER A 138 -18.80 3.00 -7.99
N GLN A 139 -20.07 3.31 -7.73
CA GLN A 139 -20.73 4.52 -8.24
C GLN A 139 -20.12 5.79 -7.64
N ALA A 140 -19.81 5.80 -6.34
CA ALA A 140 -19.14 6.93 -5.69
C ALA A 140 -17.72 7.11 -6.22
N VAL A 141 -16.96 6.01 -6.36
CA VAL A 141 -15.59 6.02 -6.92
C VAL A 141 -15.59 6.51 -8.37
N LEU A 142 -16.51 6.02 -9.21
CA LEU A 142 -16.64 6.49 -10.60
C LEU A 142 -16.91 7.99 -10.65
N THR A 143 -17.80 8.49 -9.79
CA THR A 143 -18.14 9.91 -9.72
C THR A 143 -16.93 10.74 -9.30
N LYS A 144 -16.17 10.28 -8.30
CA LYS A 144 -14.92 10.94 -7.88
C LYS A 144 -13.90 10.97 -9.02
N ILE A 145 -13.62 9.83 -9.65
CA ILE A 145 -12.68 9.76 -10.78
C ILE A 145 -13.11 10.72 -11.88
N PHE A 146 -14.41 10.78 -12.19
CA PHE A 146 -14.93 11.66 -13.22
C PHE A 146 -14.69 13.14 -12.88
N ILE A 147 -14.99 13.56 -11.65
CA ILE A 147 -14.81 14.94 -11.20
C ILE A 147 -13.33 15.33 -11.16
N ASP A 148 -12.47 14.43 -10.68
CA ASP A 148 -11.03 14.67 -10.56
C ASP A 148 -10.38 14.80 -11.95
N THR A 149 -10.76 13.93 -12.89
CA THR A 149 -10.17 13.91 -14.23
C THR A 149 -10.77 14.98 -15.13
N TYR A 150 -12.09 15.17 -15.06
CA TYR A 150 -12.83 16.07 -15.95
C TYR A 150 -13.78 16.99 -15.16
N PRO A 151 -13.25 17.96 -14.40
CA PRO A 151 -14.04 18.82 -13.51
C PRO A 151 -15.08 19.67 -14.28
N ASP A 152 -14.89 19.88 -15.58
CA ASP A 152 -15.82 20.60 -16.44
C ASP A 152 -17.22 19.99 -16.51
N ILE A 153 -17.38 18.71 -16.16
CA ILE A 153 -18.71 18.08 -16.06
C ILE A 153 -19.62 18.81 -15.07
N LEU A 154 -19.03 19.40 -14.02
CA LEU A 154 -19.78 20.17 -13.02
C LEU A 154 -20.44 21.41 -13.60
N ARG A 155 -19.92 21.99 -14.69
CA ARG A 155 -20.56 23.06 -15.44
C ARG A 155 -21.95 22.66 -16.00
N ILE A 156 -22.14 21.36 -16.24
CA ILE A 156 -23.41 20.80 -16.73
C ILE A 156 -24.27 20.36 -15.56
N THR A 157 -23.71 19.55 -14.63
CA THR A 157 -24.49 18.90 -13.57
C THR A 157 -25.03 19.84 -12.52
N SER A 158 -24.41 21.03 -12.33
CA SER A 158 -24.86 22.06 -11.40
C SER A 158 -26.02 22.92 -11.92
N LYS A 159 -26.38 22.80 -13.21
CA LYS A 159 -27.49 23.60 -13.78
C LYS A 159 -28.84 23.10 -13.30
N SER A 160 -29.75 24.01 -12.98
CA SER A 160 -31.13 23.72 -12.65
C SER A 160 -31.95 23.20 -13.83
N GLY A 161 -31.54 23.49 -15.06
CA GLY A 161 -32.18 23.04 -16.29
C GLY A 161 -31.43 23.43 -17.55
N PHE A 162 -32.00 23.08 -18.69
CA PHE A 162 -31.42 23.34 -20.02
C PHE A 162 -32.53 23.57 -21.08
N SER A 163 -32.36 24.59 -21.89
CA SER A 163 -33.28 24.89 -23.00
C SER A 163 -32.83 24.17 -24.28
N PHE A 164 -33.73 23.37 -24.85
CA PHE A 164 -33.49 22.66 -26.07
C PHE A 164 -34.71 22.73 -27.00
N ASN A 165 -34.53 23.11 -28.24
CA ASN A 165 -35.59 23.26 -29.25
C ASN A 165 -36.81 24.03 -28.73
N GLY A 166 -36.60 25.14 -28.03
CA GLY A 166 -37.66 26.00 -27.49
C GLY A 166 -38.36 25.45 -26.22
N THR A 167 -37.98 24.29 -25.73
CA THR A 167 -38.49 23.69 -24.48
C THR A 167 -37.44 23.78 -23.38
N TYR A 168 -37.87 24.22 -22.20
CA TYR A 168 -37.00 24.17 -21.01
C TYR A 168 -37.20 22.86 -20.26
N TYR A 169 -36.11 22.12 -20.06
CA TYR A 169 -36.04 20.87 -19.33
C TYR A 169 -35.39 21.08 -17.99
N ASN A 170 -36.07 20.76 -16.91
CA ASN A 170 -35.51 20.79 -15.57
C ASN A 170 -34.49 19.69 -15.34
N ASN A 171 -33.50 19.96 -14.49
CA ASN A 171 -32.64 18.91 -13.98
C ASN A 171 -33.46 17.93 -13.14
N THR A 172 -33.21 16.63 -13.34
CA THR A 172 -33.86 15.56 -12.56
C THR A 172 -33.40 15.51 -11.11
N ASN A 173 -32.30 16.19 -10.78
CA ASN A 173 -31.89 16.41 -9.40
C ASN A 173 -32.67 17.61 -8.83
N HIS A 174 -33.78 17.32 -8.18
CA HIS A 174 -34.69 18.34 -7.66
C HIS A 174 -34.07 19.23 -6.58
N LEU A 175 -32.99 18.81 -5.91
CA LEU A 175 -32.26 19.65 -4.96
C LEU A 175 -31.66 20.90 -5.60
N LEU A 176 -31.47 20.91 -6.93
CA LEU A 176 -31.00 22.08 -7.69
C LEU A 176 -32.14 23.06 -8.08
N ASN A 177 -33.38 22.59 -8.03
CA ASN A 177 -34.56 23.30 -8.54
C ASN A 177 -35.48 23.83 -7.42
N THR A 178 -35.06 23.73 -6.15
CA THR A 178 -35.85 24.21 -5.00
C THR A 178 -35.62 25.70 -4.77
N MET A 179 -36.55 26.35 -4.04
CA MET A 179 -36.39 27.76 -3.61
C MET A 179 -35.21 27.94 -2.63
N ALA A 180 -34.77 26.86 -1.98
CA ALA A 180 -33.59 26.80 -1.12
C ALA A 180 -32.76 25.57 -1.52
N PRO A 181 -31.93 25.67 -2.53
CA PRO A 181 -31.02 24.60 -2.94
C PRO A 181 -30.14 24.18 -1.78
N TYR A 182 -29.77 22.88 -1.74
CA TYR A 182 -28.81 22.39 -0.76
C TYR A 182 -27.47 23.09 -0.93
N GLU A 183 -26.93 23.63 0.16
CA GLU A 183 -25.72 24.46 0.13
C GLU A 183 -24.53 23.70 -0.48
N GLY A 184 -23.91 24.32 -1.47
CA GLY A 184 -22.73 23.80 -2.16
C GLY A 184 -23.00 22.68 -3.15
N LEU A 185 -24.28 22.29 -3.39
CA LEU A 185 -24.63 21.24 -4.34
C LEU A 185 -24.25 21.62 -5.78
N ASP A 186 -23.49 20.75 -6.46
CA ASP A 186 -23.05 20.95 -7.84
C ASP A 186 -23.32 19.72 -8.76
N GLY A 187 -24.13 18.78 -8.28
CA GLY A 187 -24.53 17.63 -9.10
C GLY A 187 -25.07 16.46 -8.25
N PHE A 188 -25.18 15.25 -8.76
CA PHE A 188 -24.57 14.77 -9.99
C PHE A 188 -25.60 14.12 -10.94
N LYS A 189 -26.20 12.95 -10.58
CA LYS A 189 -27.13 12.23 -11.45
C LYS A 189 -28.16 11.43 -10.68
N THR A 190 -29.43 11.49 -11.12
CA THR A 190 -30.51 10.64 -10.62
C THR A 190 -30.72 9.39 -11.50
N GLY A 191 -31.41 8.40 -10.95
CA GLY A 191 -31.86 7.20 -11.66
C GLY A 191 -33.18 6.68 -11.13
N THR A 192 -34.12 6.31 -12.01
CA THR A 192 -35.41 5.73 -11.63
C THR A 192 -35.91 4.81 -12.72
N ILE A 193 -36.11 3.54 -12.43
CA ILE A 193 -36.96 2.55 -13.12
C ILE A 193 -37.55 1.63 -12.06
N ALA A 194 -38.55 0.81 -12.42
CA ALA A 194 -39.25 -0.05 -11.47
C ALA A 194 -38.28 -0.96 -10.67
N GLU A 195 -37.29 -1.57 -11.33
CA GLU A 195 -36.31 -2.48 -10.72
C GLU A 195 -35.32 -1.76 -9.81
N ALA A 196 -34.98 -0.51 -10.12
CA ALA A 196 -34.03 0.30 -9.37
C ALA A 196 -34.66 0.99 -8.15
N GLY A 197 -35.96 1.28 -8.19
CA GLY A 197 -36.55 2.28 -7.28
C GLY A 197 -35.98 3.65 -7.57
N TYR A 198 -35.76 4.46 -6.55
CA TYR A 198 -35.25 5.82 -6.68
C TYR A 198 -33.78 5.86 -6.28
N CYS A 199 -32.92 6.28 -7.20
CA CYS A 199 -31.48 6.36 -7.02
C CYS A 199 -30.99 7.78 -7.26
N VAL A 200 -29.92 8.20 -6.57
CA VAL A 200 -29.22 9.46 -6.82
C VAL A 200 -27.74 9.38 -6.39
N THR A 201 -26.89 9.95 -7.19
CA THR A 201 -25.55 10.38 -6.77
C THR A 201 -25.58 11.89 -6.65
N THR A 202 -25.18 12.42 -5.49
CA THR A 202 -25.04 13.86 -5.23
C THR A 202 -23.61 14.21 -4.87
N THR A 203 -23.22 15.44 -5.18
CA THR A 203 -21.94 16.00 -4.78
C THR A 203 -22.13 17.44 -4.35
N ALA A 204 -21.47 17.84 -3.28
CA ALA A 204 -21.50 19.20 -2.77
C ALA A 204 -20.12 19.60 -2.25
N VAL A 205 -19.85 20.92 -2.26
CA VAL A 205 -18.64 21.53 -1.72
C VAL A 205 -19.00 22.53 -0.63
N ARG A 206 -18.42 22.39 0.57
CA ARG A 206 -18.47 23.38 1.66
C ARG A 206 -17.08 23.61 2.21
N ASN A 207 -16.71 24.88 2.40
CA ASN A 207 -15.38 25.25 2.92
C ASN A 207 -14.22 24.61 2.15
N GLY A 208 -14.35 24.47 0.82
CA GLY A 208 -13.34 23.87 -0.03
C GLY A 208 -13.23 22.34 0.03
N ARG A 209 -14.08 21.68 0.83
CA ARG A 209 -14.11 20.20 0.94
C ARG A 209 -15.31 19.65 0.18
N ARG A 210 -15.08 18.57 -0.57
CA ARG A 210 -16.12 17.89 -1.36
C ARG A 210 -16.62 16.64 -0.64
N VAL A 211 -17.95 16.43 -0.68
CA VAL A 211 -18.57 15.16 -0.28
C VAL A 211 -19.35 14.60 -1.48
N ILE A 212 -19.23 13.30 -1.69
CA ILE A 212 -20.01 12.53 -2.66
C ILE A 212 -20.89 11.54 -1.89
N ALA A 213 -22.21 11.59 -2.14
CA ALA A 213 -23.18 10.67 -1.55
C ALA A 213 -23.92 9.89 -2.65
N VAL A 214 -24.12 8.59 -2.41
CA VAL A 214 -24.85 7.68 -3.30
C VAL A 214 -25.99 7.02 -2.53
N VAL A 215 -27.21 7.22 -2.99
CA VAL A 215 -28.41 6.54 -2.49
C VAL A 215 -28.97 5.67 -3.61
N MET A 216 -29.18 4.39 -3.32
CA MET A 216 -29.74 3.44 -4.28
C MET A 216 -30.89 2.66 -3.67
N LYS A 217 -31.92 2.42 -4.50
CA LYS A 217 -33.13 1.66 -4.13
C LYS A 217 -33.93 2.32 -2.99
N SER A 218 -34.00 3.65 -2.97
CA SER A 218 -34.90 4.38 -2.10
C SER A 218 -36.39 4.14 -2.50
N THR A 219 -37.31 4.26 -1.54
CA THR A 219 -38.72 3.94 -1.71
C THR A 219 -39.51 5.04 -2.42
N SER A 220 -38.97 6.26 -2.44
CA SER A 220 -39.66 7.40 -3.09
C SER A 220 -38.64 8.44 -3.57
N ASP A 221 -39.08 9.34 -4.46
CA ASP A 221 -38.31 10.49 -4.91
C ASP A 221 -37.95 11.42 -3.75
N ALA A 222 -38.90 11.74 -2.89
CA ALA A 222 -38.64 12.58 -1.73
C ALA A 222 -37.61 11.94 -0.77
N GLN A 223 -37.71 10.62 -0.54
CA GLN A 223 -36.82 9.91 0.38
C GLN A 223 -35.39 9.88 -0.11
N ARG A 224 -35.13 9.60 -1.43
CA ARG A 224 -33.73 9.61 -1.94
C ARG A 224 -33.04 10.95 -1.73
N PHE A 225 -33.78 12.06 -1.85
CA PHE A 225 -33.19 13.38 -1.64
C PHE A 225 -33.04 13.70 -0.15
N ALA A 226 -33.98 13.30 0.70
CA ALA A 226 -33.80 13.43 2.15
C ALA A 226 -32.60 12.64 2.66
N ASP A 227 -32.49 11.37 2.27
CA ASP A 227 -31.35 10.53 2.61
C ASP A 227 -30.03 11.11 2.09
N SER A 228 -30.04 11.67 0.87
CA SER A 228 -28.87 12.29 0.27
C SER A 228 -28.40 13.51 1.04
N CYS A 229 -29.31 14.41 1.46
CA CYS A 229 -28.97 15.57 2.29
C CYS A 229 -28.37 15.14 3.63
N GLN A 230 -28.97 14.13 4.29
CA GLN A 230 -28.46 13.58 5.55
C GLN A 230 -27.05 13.00 5.39
N LEU A 231 -26.79 12.26 4.29
CA LEU A 231 -25.46 11.70 4.01
C LEU A 231 -24.43 12.78 3.71
N LEU A 232 -24.82 13.85 3.01
CA LEU A 232 -23.94 14.99 2.75
C LEU A 232 -23.57 15.72 4.06
N ASP A 233 -24.59 16.04 4.90
CA ASP A 233 -24.37 16.69 6.20
C ASP A 233 -23.50 15.83 7.12
N TYR A 234 -23.80 14.53 7.20
CA TYR A 234 -22.98 13.58 7.94
C TYR A 234 -21.53 13.55 7.41
N GLY A 235 -21.37 13.52 6.08
CA GLY A 235 -20.06 13.51 5.44
C GLY A 235 -19.23 14.74 5.79
N PHE A 236 -19.80 15.95 5.70
CA PHE A 236 -19.13 17.18 6.09
C PHE A 236 -18.76 17.21 7.57
N GLU A 237 -19.63 16.70 8.44
CA GLU A 237 -19.33 16.63 9.86
C GLU A 237 -18.20 15.62 10.14
N GLN A 238 -18.18 14.45 9.49
CA GLN A 238 -17.08 13.49 9.62
C GLN A 238 -15.75 14.07 9.15
N ILE A 239 -15.73 14.79 8.03
CA ILE A 239 -14.53 15.49 7.54
C ILE A 239 -14.06 16.51 8.59
N ARG A 240 -14.97 17.35 9.11
CA ARG A 240 -14.65 18.37 10.13
C ARG A 240 -14.04 17.72 11.38
N LEU A 241 -14.63 16.63 11.89
CA LEU A 241 -14.15 15.93 13.07
C LEU A 241 -12.77 15.28 12.82
N ARG A 242 -12.58 14.66 11.65
CA ARG A 242 -11.29 14.06 11.26
C ARG A 242 -10.21 15.12 11.09
N ASP A 243 -10.50 16.23 10.44
CA ASP A 243 -9.54 17.32 10.26
C ASP A 243 -9.13 17.93 11.61
N ALA A 244 -10.10 18.15 12.51
CA ALA A 244 -9.81 18.59 13.88
C ALA A 244 -8.96 17.56 14.64
N SER A 245 -9.26 16.27 14.50
CA SER A 245 -8.49 15.18 15.11
C SER A 245 -7.05 15.13 14.57
N ARG A 246 -6.88 15.19 13.25
CA ARG A 246 -5.57 15.24 12.59
C ARG A 246 -4.74 16.43 13.09
N ALA A 247 -5.35 17.61 13.20
CA ALA A 247 -4.68 18.81 13.70
C ALA A 247 -4.21 18.64 15.16
N ALA A 248 -5.05 18.04 16.02
CA ALA A 248 -4.78 17.84 17.44
C ALA A 248 -3.84 16.65 17.73
N THR A 249 -3.59 15.76 16.75
CA THR A 249 -2.77 14.57 16.96
C THR A 249 -1.34 14.95 17.36
N GLY A 250 -0.93 14.50 18.52
CA GLY A 250 0.46 14.48 19.00
C GLY A 250 1.06 13.08 18.82
N VAL A 251 2.35 13.03 18.60
CA VAL A 251 3.12 11.80 18.45
C VAL A 251 4.32 11.87 19.37
N SER A 252 4.55 10.83 20.18
CA SER A 252 5.73 10.71 21.06
C SER A 252 6.41 9.37 20.85
N ILE A 253 7.72 9.32 21.11
CA ILE A 253 8.51 8.08 21.12
C ILE A 253 9.19 7.92 22.49
N THR A 254 9.17 6.71 23.00
CA THR A 254 9.99 6.28 24.13
C THR A 254 10.92 5.16 23.69
N ALA A 255 12.11 5.11 24.28
CA ALA A 255 13.09 4.06 24.04
C ALA A 255 13.35 3.27 25.32
N GLN A 256 13.59 1.96 25.18
CA GLN A 256 13.97 1.09 26.30
C GLN A 256 14.92 0.00 25.80
N PRO A 257 16.16 -0.07 26.36
CA PRO A 257 16.74 0.87 27.32
C PRO A 257 16.92 2.30 26.76
N ASP A 258 17.30 3.25 27.60
CA ASP A 258 17.53 4.66 27.28
C ASP A 258 18.91 4.93 26.65
N SER A 259 19.77 3.90 26.60
CA SER A 259 21.02 3.85 25.84
C SER A 259 21.08 2.59 24.97
N VAL A 260 21.86 2.64 23.90
CA VAL A 260 22.03 1.53 22.96
C VAL A 260 23.44 0.99 23.03
N ARG A 261 23.59 -0.33 23.08
CA ARG A 261 24.86 -1.01 22.85
C ARG A 261 24.80 -1.84 21.57
N PRO A 262 25.93 -1.99 20.86
CA PRO A 262 25.98 -2.92 19.74
C PRO A 262 25.51 -4.32 20.13
N TYR A 263 24.77 -4.95 19.22
CA TYR A 263 24.20 -6.29 19.37
C TYR A 263 23.13 -6.48 20.45
N GLN A 264 22.77 -5.42 21.21
CA GLN A 264 21.63 -5.47 22.10
C GLN A 264 20.38 -4.88 21.43
N PRO A 265 19.21 -5.49 21.62
CA PRO A 265 17.96 -4.93 21.14
C PRO A 265 17.58 -3.70 21.93
N VAL A 266 17.10 -2.67 21.24
CA VAL A 266 16.42 -1.52 21.80
C VAL A 266 15.00 -1.47 21.27
N TYR A 267 14.05 -1.19 22.14
CA TYR A 267 12.63 -1.14 21.83
C TYR A 267 12.17 0.31 21.82
N PHE A 268 11.69 0.77 20.68
CA PHE A 268 11.05 2.07 20.56
C PHE A 268 9.55 1.88 20.54
N GLN A 269 8.84 2.66 21.32
CA GLN A 269 7.38 2.69 21.31
C GLN A 269 6.90 4.09 20.96
N MET A 270 6.16 4.20 19.87
CA MET A 270 5.39 5.39 19.51
C MET A 270 4.02 5.32 20.16
N GLN A 271 3.54 6.46 20.64
CA GLN A 271 2.20 6.64 21.18
C GLN A 271 1.54 7.88 20.58
N LEU A 272 0.28 7.73 20.16
CA LEU A 272 -0.56 8.85 19.71
C LEU A 272 -1.33 9.46 20.88
N SER A 273 -1.46 10.78 20.85
CA SER A 273 -2.29 11.57 21.77
C SER A 273 -3.19 12.52 20.99
N GLY A 274 -4.24 13.05 21.62
CA GLY A 274 -5.14 14.06 21.01
C GLY A 274 -6.04 13.54 19.90
N VAL A 275 -6.06 12.24 19.60
CA VAL A 275 -6.92 11.65 18.57
C VAL A 275 -8.33 11.51 19.13
N SER A 276 -9.24 12.39 18.72
CA SER A 276 -10.66 12.42 19.13
C SER A 276 -11.59 11.65 18.19
N ALA A 277 -11.23 11.54 16.91
CA ALA A 277 -11.92 10.73 15.91
C ALA A 277 -10.90 9.91 15.11
N PRO A 278 -11.13 8.60 14.91
CA PRO A 278 -10.21 7.75 14.14
C PRO A 278 -10.08 8.23 12.68
N TYR A 279 -8.89 8.04 12.12
CA TYR A 279 -8.62 8.31 10.70
C TYR A 279 -7.51 7.41 10.17
N SER A 280 -7.50 7.20 8.84
CA SER A 280 -6.43 6.46 8.17
C SER A 280 -5.23 7.38 7.88
N ALA A 281 -4.03 6.82 7.95
CA ALA A 281 -2.78 7.47 7.62
C ALA A 281 -1.76 6.43 7.13
N LYS A 282 -0.62 6.88 6.59
CA LYS A 282 0.54 6.04 6.39
C LYS A 282 1.49 6.25 7.56
N ALA A 283 2.12 5.18 8.02
CA ALA A 283 3.05 5.22 9.13
C ALA A 283 4.38 4.60 8.74
N GLN A 284 5.51 5.20 9.15
CA GLN A 284 6.84 4.66 8.87
C GLN A 284 7.82 5.00 9.98
N TRP A 285 8.63 4.02 10.36
CA TRP A 285 9.78 4.19 11.23
C TRP A 285 11.05 4.45 10.42
N TYR A 286 11.89 5.32 10.95
CA TYR A 286 13.19 5.66 10.38
C TYR A 286 14.28 5.55 11.45
N VAL A 287 15.47 5.12 11.04
CA VAL A 287 16.68 5.11 11.86
C VAL A 287 17.77 5.82 11.10
N ASN A 288 18.40 6.83 11.72
CA ASN A 288 19.40 7.70 11.08
C ASN A 288 18.97 8.28 9.73
N GLY A 289 17.67 8.55 9.58
CA GLY A 289 17.07 9.11 8.36
C GLY A 289 16.65 8.08 7.32
N GLU A 290 16.99 6.80 7.48
CA GLU A 290 16.62 5.73 6.55
C GLU A 290 15.37 4.98 7.02
N ALA A 291 14.47 4.67 6.08
CA ALA A 291 13.26 3.91 6.35
C ALA A 291 13.58 2.47 6.78
N VAL A 292 13.02 2.04 7.90
CA VAL A 292 13.23 0.68 8.40
C VAL A 292 12.28 -0.28 7.66
N SER A 293 12.87 -1.20 6.90
CA SER A 293 12.11 -2.21 6.15
C SER A 293 11.26 -3.09 7.07
N GLY A 294 10.00 -3.33 6.68
CA GLY A 294 9.05 -4.14 7.46
C GLY A 294 8.37 -3.38 8.61
N TYR A 295 8.69 -2.10 8.84
CA TYR A 295 8.09 -1.26 9.87
C TYR A 295 7.28 -0.08 9.30
N GLY A 296 6.83 -0.21 8.05
CA GLY A 296 5.85 0.67 7.41
C GLY A 296 4.44 0.09 7.46
N ASN A 297 3.43 0.97 7.45
CA ASN A 297 2.02 0.60 7.36
C ASN A 297 1.26 1.65 6.56
N ASP A 298 0.89 1.32 5.32
CA ASP A 298 0.14 2.23 4.43
C ASP A 298 -1.32 2.44 4.84
N ASN A 299 -1.86 1.58 5.71
CA ASN A 299 -3.24 1.62 6.20
C ASN A 299 -3.29 1.73 7.73
N PHE A 300 -2.39 2.52 8.31
CA PHE A 300 -2.35 2.73 9.74
C PHE A 300 -3.61 3.44 10.22
N GLN A 301 -4.33 2.81 11.16
CA GLN A 301 -5.52 3.39 11.77
C GLN A 301 -5.11 4.19 13.01
N ALA A 302 -5.06 5.51 12.87
CA ALA A 302 -4.82 6.40 13.98
C ALA A 302 -6.09 6.46 14.85
N ALA A 303 -5.96 6.13 16.12
CA ALA A 303 -7.02 6.12 17.11
C ALA A 303 -6.47 6.57 18.48
N ALA A 304 -7.35 6.87 19.42
CA ALA A 304 -6.95 7.21 20.78
C ALA A 304 -6.05 6.12 21.39
N ASN A 305 -4.93 6.53 21.95
CA ASN A 305 -3.93 5.66 22.61
C ASN A 305 -3.31 4.60 21.66
N LYS A 306 -3.39 4.79 20.35
CA LYS A 306 -2.73 3.89 19.40
C LYS A 306 -1.22 3.94 19.59
N THR A 307 -0.59 2.76 19.60
CA THR A 307 0.86 2.58 19.68
C THR A 307 1.39 1.85 18.46
N SER A 308 2.68 2.05 18.19
CA SER A 308 3.47 1.27 17.25
C SER A 308 4.84 1.02 17.87
N THR A 309 5.44 -0.12 17.59
CA THR A 309 6.73 -0.50 18.17
C THR A 309 7.75 -0.79 17.08
N LEU A 310 9.01 -0.41 17.33
CA LEU A 310 10.17 -0.79 16.54
C LEU A 310 11.13 -1.54 17.48
N ASN A 311 11.50 -2.76 17.10
CA ASN A 311 12.58 -3.51 17.73
C ASN A 311 13.82 -3.39 16.83
N TYR A 312 14.84 -2.74 17.31
CA TYR A 312 16.05 -2.45 16.55
C TYR A 312 17.29 -2.98 17.26
N THR A 313 18.24 -3.49 16.49
CA THR A 313 19.55 -3.93 16.99
C THR A 313 20.64 -3.28 16.18
N LEU A 314 21.43 -2.43 16.81
CA LEU A 314 22.62 -1.82 16.21
C LEU A 314 23.70 -2.88 16.04
N ARG A 315 24.23 -3.05 14.83
CA ARG A 315 25.23 -4.07 14.53
C ARG A 315 26.65 -3.52 14.47
N GLU A 316 26.79 -2.22 14.26
CA GLU A 316 28.08 -1.54 14.13
C GLU A 316 28.04 -0.20 14.88
N LEU A 317 29.19 0.22 15.40
CA LEU A 317 29.33 1.52 16.03
C LEU A 317 29.44 2.58 14.92
N THR A 318 28.33 3.26 14.63
CA THR A 318 28.26 4.26 13.54
C THR A 318 28.20 5.70 14.03
N GLY A 319 28.43 5.94 15.32
CA GLY A 319 28.37 7.27 15.95
C GLY A 319 27.98 7.20 17.42
N ASP A 320 27.96 8.36 18.08
CA ASP A 320 27.67 8.49 19.52
C ASP A 320 26.18 8.48 19.84
N THR A 321 25.32 8.53 18.82
CA THR A 321 23.87 8.59 18.98
C THR A 321 23.16 7.80 17.90
N LEU A 322 22.01 7.22 18.24
CA LEU A 322 21.04 6.63 17.35
C LEU A 322 19.83 7.56 17.25
N ASN A 323 19.57 8.10 16.07
CA ASN A 323 18.43 8.96 15.81
C ASN A 323 17.27 8.11 15.27
N VAL A 324 16.15 8.10 15.97
CA VAL A 324 14.97 7.34 15.57
C VAL A 324 13.79 8.28 15.40
N SER A 325 13.10 8.18 14.29
CA SER A 325 11.89 8.97 14.04
C SER A 325 10.74 8.09 13.56
N PHE A 326 9.54 8.56 13.87
CA PHE A 326 8.29 8.02 13.38
C PHE A 326 7.54 9.11 12.61
N VAL A 327 7.10 8.80 11.41
CA VAL A 327 6.37 9.71 10.53
C VAL A 327 4.98 9.14 10.28
N LEU A 328 3.98 9.99 10.48
CA LEU A 328 2.60 9.73 10.16
C LEU A 328 2.19 10.67 9.02
N THR A 329 1.99 10.12 7.83
CA THR A 329 1.57 10.89 6.62
C THR A 329 0.06 10.78 6.47
N MET A 330 -0.61 11.93 6.49
CA MET A 330 -2.06 12.05 6.33
C MET A 330 -2.47 11.85 4.86
N PRO A 331 -3.75 11.57 4.56
CA PRO A 331 -4.23 11.43 3.18
C PRO A 331 -4.05 12.68 2.32
N ASP A 332 -4.00 13.87 2.92
CA ASP A 332 -3.74 15.16 2.25
C ASP A 332 -2.24 15.42 2.02
N GLY A 333 -1.37 14.48 2.38
CA GLY A 333 0.09 14.60 2.25
C GLY A 333 0.77 15.33 3.41
N THR A 334 0.03 15.87 4.40
CA THR A 334 0.66 16.47 5.58
C THR A 334 1.30 15.41 6.47
N GLU A 335 2.39 15.79 7.15
CA GLU A 335 3.13 14.86 7.99
C GLU A 335 3.16 15.31 9.46
N LYS A 336 3.02 14.34 10.36
CA LYS A 336 3.36 14.46 11.78
C LYS A 336 4.60 13.62 12.04
N ARG A 337 5.69 14.28 12.38
CA ARG A 337 6.97 13.64 12.64
C ARG A 337 7.35 13.83 14.11
N THR A 338 7.85 12.80 14.72
CA THR A 338 8.50 12.86 16.04
C THR A 338 9.84 12.16 15.97
N GLU A 339 10.78 12.62 16.75
CA GLU A 339 12.15 12.10 16.79
C GLU A 339 12.58 11.89 18.23
N THR A 340 13.42 10.90 18.43
CA THR A 340 14.15 10.69 19.68
C THR A 340 15.59 10.32 19.35
N THR A 341 16.51 10.74 20.21
CA THR A 341 17.92 10.42 20.10
C THR A 341 18.31 9.60 21.32
N VAL A 342 18.94 8.45 21.07
CA VAL A 342 19.41 7.55 22.12
C VAL A 342 20.93 7.50 22.08
N PRO A 343 21.63 7.71 23.20
CA PRO A 343 23.08 7.57 23.26
C PRO A 343 23.53 6.17 22.88
N VAL A 344 24.61 6.06 22.14
CA VAL A 344 25.27 4.79 21.81
C VAL A 344 26.47 4.63 22.73
N GLU A 345 26.44 3.59 23.55
CA GLU A 345 27.57 3.27 24.39
C GLU A 345 28.75 2.80 23.53
N GLN A 346 29.85 3.53 23.58
CA GLN A 346 31.07 3.25 22.79
C GLN A 346 31.92 2.14 23.43
N ARG A 347 31.31 1.26 24.22
CA ARG A 347 32.01 0.12 24.82
C ARG A 347 32.16 -0.97 23.73
N PRO A 348 33.39 -1.31 23.34
CA PRO A 348 33.61 -2.39 22.39
C PRO A 348 33.12 -3.72 22.96
N VAL A 349 32.69 -4.60 22.08
CA VAL A 349 32.36 -5.99 22.45
C VAL A 349 33.66 -6.77 22.46
N GLU A 350 34.08 -7.22 23.64
CA GLU A 350 35.33 -7.93 23.80
C GLU A 350 35.06 -9.40 24.20
N TYR A 351 35.80 -10.29 23.54
CA TYR A 351 35.80 -11.71 23.83
C TYR A 351 37.20 -12.19 24.10
N THR A 352 37.32 -13.16 24.99
CA THR A 352 38.52 -13.97 25.22
C THR A 352 38.18 -15.43 24.95
N GLY A 353 39.18 -16.30 24.93
CA GLY A 353 38.89 -17.72 24.74
C GLY A 353 40.13 -18.57 24.78
N SER A 354 39.92 -19.85 24.54
CA SER A 354 40.98 -20.85 24.45
C SER A 354 40.75 -21.80 23.28
N LEU A 355 41.82 -22.28 22.71
CA LEU A 355 41.83 -23.28 21.66
C LEU A 355 42.43 -24.58 22.24
N ASN A 356 41.66 -25.66 22.13
CA ASN A 356 42.15 -26.99 22.52
C ASN A 356 42.23 -27.89 21.29
N ILE A 357 43.35 -28.51 21.11
CA ILE A 357 43.68 -29.41 19.98
C ILE A 357 43.87 -30.81 20.56
N GLN A 358 43.12 -31.80 20.07
CA GLN A 358 43.19 -33.17 20.58
C GLN A 358 44.53 -33.86 20.32
N SER A 359 45.25 -33.46 19.24
CA SER A 359 46.57 -33.94 18.91
C SER A 359 47.40 -32.81 18.31
N ALA A 360 48.59 -32.60 18.86
CA ALA A 360 49.53 -31.59 18.34
C ALA A 360 50.19 -32.01 17.02
N ALA A 361 50.09 -33.26 16.60
CA ALA A 361 50.64 -33.80 15.35
C ALA A 361 49.54 -34.43 14.50
N VAL A 362 49.52 -34.13 13.20
CA VAL A 362 48.51 -34.63 12.25
C VAL A 362 49.15 -34.82 10.84
N TYR A 363 48.62 -35.78 10.06
CA TYR A 363 49.06 -35.97 8.66
C TYR A 363 48.20 -35.13 7.70
N PRO A 364 48.75 -34.70 6.56
CA PRO A 364 47.98 -34.07 5.49
C PRO A 364 46.78 -34.93 5.10
N GLY A 365 45.61 -34.30 4.89
CA GLY A 365 44.38 -34.95 4.52
C GLY A 365 43.68 -35.74 5.64
N LYS A 366 44.23 -35.83 6.86
CA LYS A 366 43.60 -36.46 8.03
C LYS A 366 42.79 -35.43 8.82
N THR A 367 41.90 -35.96 9.67
CA THR A 367 40.99 -35.17 10.50
C THR A 367 41.62 -34.85 11.86
N LEU A 368 41.54 -33.64 12.27
CA LEU A 368 41.96 -33.13 13.60
C LEU A 368 40.71 -32.65 14.36
N THR A 369 40.54 -33.10 15.60
CA THR A 369 39.49 -32.59 16.47
C THR A 369 40.01 -31.35 17.22
N VAL A 370 39.33 -30.22 17.04
CA VAL A 370 39.65 -28.94 17.63
C VAL A 370 38.48 -28.34 18.35
N THR A 371 38.70 -27.67 19.47
CA THR A 371 37.64 -27.03 20.25
C THR A 371 38.04 -25.60 20.52
N ALA A 372 37.11 -24.66 20.24
CA ALA A 372 37.27 -23.26 20.60
C ALA A 372 36.20 -22.92 21.67
N ASP A 373 36.67 -22.45 22.82
CA ASP A 373 35.85 -21.91 23.89
C ASP A 373 35.98 -20.39 23.90
N ILE A 374 34.86 -19.70 23.88
CA ILE A 374 34.80 -18.25 23.86
C ILE A 374 34.02 -17.76 25.07
N THR A 375 34.53 -16.72 25.74
CA THR A 375 33.91 -16.06 26.89
C THR A 375 34.03 -14.55 26.75
N GLY A 376 33.05 -13.82 27.29
CA GLY A 376 33.05 -12.36 27.39
C GLY A 376 32.29 -11.89 28.62
N GLU A 377 32.39 -10.62 28.90
CA GLU A 377 31.68 -9.94 30.01
C GLU A 377 30.88 -8.76 29.46
N ASN A 378 30.27 -8.94 28.27
CA ASN A 378 29.56 -7.87 27.55
C ASN A 378 28.11 -7.70 28.05
N GLY A 379 27.53 -8.73 28.71
CA GLY A 379 26.14 -8.77 29.12
C GLY A 379 25.17 -8.90 27.96
N ILE A 380 25.63 -9.47 26.83
CA ILE A 380 24.84 -9.64 25.61
C ILE A 380 24.24 -11.04 25.58
N SER A 381 22.92 -11.16 25.51
CA SER A 381 22.22 -12.45 25.50
C SER A 381 22.48 -13.26 24.22
N ARG A 382 22.65 -12.59 23.09
CA ARG A 382 22.94 -13.22 21.80
C ARG A 382 23.63 -12.25 20.84
N VAL A 383 24.73 -12.70 20.26
CA VAL A 383 25.40 -12.01 19.15
C VAL A 383 25.67 -13.01 18.02
N GLN A 384 25.64 -12.55 16.78
CA GLN A 384 26.05 -13.32 15.61
C GLN A 384 27.19 -12.56 14.90
N LEU A 385 28.34 -13.19 14.83
CA LEU A 385 29.55 -12.64 14.21
C LEU A 385 30.08 -13.60 13.15
N PRO A 386 30.78 -13.12 12.13
CA PRO A 386 31.53 -14.01 11.25
C PRO A 386 32.64 -14.70 12.06
N ALA A 387 32.90 -15.96 11.75
CA ALA A 387 33.97 -16.73 12.37
C ALA A 387 34.54 -17.72 11.36
N GLY A 388 35.77 -18.16 11.57
CA GLY A 388 36.41 -19.14 10.68
C GLY A 388 37.70 -19.67 11.23
N TRP A 389 38.17 -20.73 10.57
CA TRP A 389 39.45 -21.38 10.85
C TRP A 389 40.47 -21.02 9.79
N GLN A 390 41.70 -20.80 10.21
CA GLN A 390 42.82 -20.46 9.37
C GLN A 390 44.02 -21.36 9.65
N LEU A 391 44.76 -21.69 8.61
CA LEU A 391 46.07 -22.30 8.69
C LEU A 391 47.09 -21.30 8.15
N ASP A 392 48.06 -20.91 8.98
CA ASP A 392 49.07 -19.89 8.66
C ASP A 392 48.45 -18.56 8.17
N GLY A 393 47.26 -18.20 8.68
CA GLY A 393 46.55 -16.98 8.34
C GLY A 393 45.63 -17.06 7.14
N GLU A 394 45.61 -18.18 6.41
CA GLU A 394 44.72 -18.39 5.27
C GLU A 394 43.49 -19.18 5.67
N ASP A 395 42.30 -18.76 5.19
CA ASP A 395 41.04 -19.41 5.52
C ASP A 395 40.97 -20.84 5.01
N ILE A 396 40.62 -21.79 5.89
CA ILE A 396 40.40 -23.18 5.53
C ILE A 396 39.05 -23.32 4.86
N ALA A 397 39.02 -23.79 3.61
CA ALA A 397 37.80 -23.94 2.83
C ALA A 397 36.76 -24.85 3.54
N GLY A 398 35.52 -24.38 3.65
CA GLY A 398 34.43 -25.08 4.29
C GLY A 398 34.34 -24.88 5.81
N TYR A 399 35.27 -24.12 6.42
CA TYR A 399 35.29 -23.88 7.88
C TYR A 399 35.14 -22.39 8.24
N THR A 400 34.35 -21.67 7.46
CA THR A 400 33.93 -20.30 7.74
C THR A 400 32.42 -20.25 8.04
N ASN A 401 31.99 -19.43 8.96
CA ASN A 401 30.60 -19.23 9.35
C ASN A 401 30.26 -17.75 9.46
N ALA A 402 29.42 -17.23 8.57
CA ALA A 402 29.03 -15.83 8.55
C ALA A 402 28.12 -15.44 9.74
N LYS A 403 27.53 -16.42 10.45
CA LYS A 403 26.57 -16.22 11.55
C LYS A 403 26.90 -17.08 12.78
N PHE A 404 28.18 -17.14 13.14
CA PHE A 404 28.58 -17.81 14.37
C PHE A 404 27.91 -17.16 15.57
N THR A 405 27.21 -17.96 16.39
CA THR A 405 26.37 -17.44 17.46
C THR A 405 27.06 -17.59 18.82
N ILE A 406 27.16 -16.51 19.56
CA ILE A 406 27.57 -16.46 20.96
C ILE A 406 26.34 -16.17 21.81
N LEU A 407 26.07 -16.99 22.83
CA LEU A 407 24.91 -16.88 23.70
C LEU A 407 25.35 -16.57 25.13
N ASN A 408 24.74 -15.52 25.74
CA ASN A 408 25.09 -15.09 27.10
C ASN A 408 26.62 -14.93 27.29
N ASP A 409 27.24 -14.29 26.31
CA ASP A 409 28.70 -14.06 26.24
C ASP A 409 29.56 -15.35 26.20
N THR A 410 28.97 -16.52 25.88
CA THR A 410 29.70 -17.77 25.79
C THR A 410 29.42 -18.51 24.51
N ALA A 411 30.43 -19.18 23.95
CA ALA A 411 30.27 -20.15 22.89
C ALA A 411 31.29 -21.28 23.05
N HIS A 412 30.82 -22.50 22.81
CA HIS A 412 31.63 -23.68 22.75
C HIS A 412 31.44 -24.31 21.37
N SER A 413 32.56 -24.49 20.63
CA SER A 413 32.50 -24.99 19.26
C SER A 413 33.54 -26.07 19.07
N GLN A 414 33.08 -27.29 18.77
CA GLN A 414 33.94 -28.42 18.45
C GLN A 414 33.84 -28.74 16.96
N TYR A 415 35.00 -28.86 16.32
CA TYR A 415 35.10 -29.17 14.91
C TYR A 415 35.96 -30.42 14.68
N GLN A 416 35.54 -31.23 13.74
CA GLN A 416 36.37 -32.24 13.11
C GLN A 416 36.89 -31.65 11.78
N MET A 417 38.10 -31.11 11.82
CA MET A 417 38.66 -30.38 10.71
C MET A 417 39.58 -31.28 9.91
N ARG A 418 39.39 -31.31 8.58
CA ARG A 418 40.32 -32.00 7.68
C ARG A 418 41.43 -31.05 7.29
N ILE A 419 42.67 -31.40 7.64
CA ILE A 419 43.85 -30.66 7.21
C ILE A 419 43.99 -30.76 5.70
N PRO A 420 44.32 -29.67 4.97
CA PRO A 420 44.52 -29.71 3.53
C PRO A 420 45.48 -30.83 3.13
N ALA A 421 45.16 -31.56 2.04
CA ALA A 421 45.96 -32.70 1.61
C ALA A 421 47.32 -32.30 1.03
N ASP A 422 47.44 -31.05 0.64
CA ASP A 422 48.64 -30.39 0.10
C ASP A 422 49.42 -29.57 1.15
N ALA A 423 48.98 -29.64 2.41
CA ALA A 423 49.68 -28.94 3.47
C ALA A 423 51.12 -29.48 3.65
N ALA A 424 52.09 -28.60 3.66
CA ALA A 424 53.51 -28.97 3.77
C ALA A 424 53.81 -29.55 5.16
N PRO A 425 54.73 -30.52 5.28
CA PRO A 425 55.20 -30.95 6.58
C PRO A 425 55.93 -29.85 7.33
N GLY A 426 55.74 -29.79 8.65
CA GLY A 426 56.36 -28.77 9.51
C GLY A 426 55.42 -28.26 10.60
N VAL A 427 55.89 -27.27 11.34
CA VAL A 427 55.09 -26.57 12.36
C VAL A 427 54.28 -25.49 11.69
N HIS A 428 52.96 -25.51 11.92
CA HIS A 428 52.00 -24.57 11.36
C HIS A 428 51.18 -23.93 12.48
N THR A 429 50.68 -22.73 12.22
CA THR A 429 49.75 -22.04 13.14
C THR A 429 48.32 -22.29 12.72
N LEU A 430 47.57 -23.00 13.55
CA LEU A 430 46.12 -23.15 13.40
C LEU A 430 45.42 -22.06 14.23
N SER A 431 44.55 -21.27 13.60
CA SER A 431 43.87 -20.17 14.25
C SER A 431 42.35 -20.28 14.07
N PHE A 432 41.62 -19.89 15.12
CA PHE A 432 40.17 -19.64 15.04
C PHE A 432 39.92 -18.15 15.31
N TYR A 433 39.23 -17.49 14.40
CA TYR A 433 38.85 -16.09 14.57
C TYR A 433 37.36 -15.91 14.73
N VAL A 434 36.99 -14.84 15.47
CA VAL A 434 35.62 -14.36 15.59
C VAL A 434 35.61 -12.85 15.37
N GLY A 435 34.55 -12.37 14.71
CA GLY A 435 34.37 -10.97 14.36
C GLY A 435 34.93 -10.61 12.98
N GLY A 436 34.29 -9.61 12.35
CA GLY A 436 34.81 -8.99 11.12
C GLY A 436 36.10 -8.24 11.35
N ALA A 437 36.82 -7.94 10.30
CA ALA A 437 37.94 -7.02 10.37
C ALA A 437 37.43 -5.62 10.73
N ASP A 438 38.09 -4.95 11.67
CA ASP A 438 37.86 -3.53 11.92
C ASP A 438 38.44 -2.66 10.80
N SER A 439 38.37 -1.33 10.95
CA SER A 439 38.96 -0.38 9.98
C SER A 439 40.47 -0.54 9.76
N THR A 440 41.15 -1.27 10.65
CA THR A 440 42.59 -1.59 10.56
C THR A 440 42.86 -2.98 9.98
N GLY A 441 41.79 -3.78 9.71
CA GLY A 441 41.90 -5.17 9.24
C GLY A 441 42.03 -6.20 10.37
N SER A 442 41.97 -5.78 11.64
CA SER A 442 42.09 -6.65 12.81
C SER A 442 40.76 -7.35 13.14
N LYS A 443 40.79 -8.64 13.48
CA LYS A 443 39.65 -9.42 13.94
C LYS A 443 39.42 -9.20 15.43
N GLN A 444 38.20 -9.30 15.90
CA GLN A 444 37.86 -9.05 17.33
C GLN A 444 38.50 -10.05 18.28
N LEU A 445 38.64 -11.31 17.86
CA LEU A 445 39.31 -12.37 18.62
C LEU A 445 40.03 -13.31 17.65
N VAL A 446 41.27 -13.62 17.94
CA VAL A 446 42.02 -14.67 17.27
C VAL A 446 42.62 -15.58 18.32
N LEU A 447 42.24 -16.84 18.30
CA LEU A 447 42.81 -17.90 19.12
C LEU A 447 43.76 -18.73 18.24
N SER A 448 44.97 -18.97 18.69
CA SER A 448 45.98 -19.68 17.86
C SER A 448 46.66 -20.76 18.68
N ALA A 449 47.03 -21.82 18.01
CA ALA A 449 47.87 -22.90 18.53
C ALA A 449 48.77 -23.49 17.44
N GLU A 450 49.93 -24.00 17.84
CA GLU A 450 50.83 -24.68 16.91
C GLU A 450 50.38 -26.15 16.74
N ILE A 451 50.45 -26.60 15.50
CA ILE A 451 50.28 -28.02 15.11
C ILE A 451 51.49 -28.46 14.27
N GLU A 452 51.89 -29.71 14.40
CA GLU A 452 52.90 -30.31 13.54
C GLU A 452 52.20 -31.13 12.44
N ILE A 453 52.45 -30.76 11.17
CA ILE A 453 52.05 -31.56 10.03
C ILE A 453 53.19 -32.52 9.72
N VAL A 454 52.94 -33.80 9.96
CA VAL A 454 53.96 -34.82 9.89
C VAL A 454 54.14 -35.34 8.45
N SER A 455 55.39 -35.58 8.01
CA SER A 455 55.65 -36.17 6.69
C SER A 455 55.07 -37.59 6.62
N PRO A 456 54.43 -38.02 5.53
CA PRO A 456 53.96 -39.38 5.32
C PRO A 456 55.05 -40.45 5.42
N ASP A 457 56.33 -40.05 5.28
CA ASP A 457 57.48 -40.96 5.26
C ASP A 457 58.12 -41.18 6.66
N SER A 458 57.58 -40.62 7.74
CA SER A 458 58.12 -40.80 9.09
C SER A 458 57.67 -42.19 9.65
N SER A 459 58.64 -43.03 10.02
CA SER A 459 58.44 -44.44 10.43
C SER A 459 57.72 -44.64 11.80
N GLU A 460 57.14 -43.61 12.39
CA GLU A 460 56.38 -43.66 13.66
C GLU A 460 54.88 -43.68 13.46
N ALA A 461 54.36 -43.82 12.23
CA ALA A 461 52.95 -43.57 11.90
C ALA A 461 52.00 -44.77 12.17
N ASP A 462 52.48 -45.95 12.60
CA ASP A 462 51.69 -47.19 12.58
C ASP A 462 51.21 -47.76 13.95
N ALA A 463 51.30 -46.99 15.00
CA ALA A 463 50.82 -47.45 16.31
C ALA A 463 49.83 -46.47 16.96
N ASN A 464 48.54 -46.73 16.84
CA ASN A 464 47.38 -46.16 17.49
C ASN A 464 46.51 -45.20 16.67
N HIS A 465 45.71 -45.76 15.76
CA HIS A 465 44.36 -45.24 15.58
C HIS A 465 43.39 -46.35 15.18
N PRO A 466 42.31 -46.60 15.93
CA PRO A 466 41.19 -47.43 15.46
C PRO A 466 40.36 -46.61 14.44
N GLU A 467 40.20 -47.18 13.26
CA GLU A 467 39.23 -46.69 12.26
C GLU A 467 37.81 -46.77 12.84
N THR A 468 37.18 -45.62 13.07
CA THR A 468 35.75 -45.53 13.21
C THR A 468 35.17 -45.01 11.91
N PRO A 469 34.13 -45.68 11.34
CA PRO A 469 33.52 -45.24 10.10
C PRO A 469 32.78 -43.90 10.29
N ALA A 470 32.86 -43.07 9.28
CA ALA A 470 32.19 -41.79 9.22
C ALA A 470 30.68 -41.95 9.37
N PRO A 471 30.01 -41.15 10.18
CA PRO A 471 28.57 -41.02 10.08
C PRO A 471 28.20 -40.09 8.92
N ASP A 472 27.21 -40.54 8.20
CA ASP A 472 26.54 -39.84 7.09
C ASP A 472 26.10 -38.42 7.46
N SER A 473 26.22 -37.56 6.47
CA SER A 473 25.67 -36.23 6.51
C SER A 473 24.17 -36.26 6.67
N ALA A 474 23.63 -35.65 7.70
CA ALA A 474 22.40 -34.87 7.69
C ALA A 474 21.92 -34.53 9.09
N GLU A 475 21.45 -33.36 9.16
CA GLU A 475 20.46 -32.75 10.02
C GLU A 475 20.97 -31.70 10.99
N GLN A 476 20.77 -30.53 10.45
CA GLN A 476 20.54 -29.30 11.19
C GLN A 476 19.22 -29.40 11.93
N ALA A 477 19.17 -29.06 13.16
CA ALA A 477 17.94 -28.65 13.82
C ALA A 477 18.22 -27.55 14.84
N ALA A 478 17.38 -26.51 14.68
CA ALA A 478 17.01 -25.41 15.56
C ALA A 478 18.10 -24.39 15.97
#